data_8dd29adb474875f3ee0c7c831a1d67d7
#
_entry.id   8dd29adb474875f3ee0c7c831a1d67d7
#
_cell.length_a   1.000
_cell.length_b   1.000
_cell.length_c   1.000
_cell.angle_alpha   90.00
_cell.angle_beta   90.00
_cell.angle_gamma   90.00
#
_symmetry.space_group_name_H-M   'P 1'
#
loop_
_entity.id
_entity.type
_entity.pdbx_description
1 polymer ?
#
loop_
_entity_poly.entity_id
_entity_poly.type
_entity_poly.pdbx_seq_one_letter_code
_entity_poly.pdbx_strand_id
1 'polypeptide(L)'
;MTVRAVAAETGLSIATVSRVLNGGDNVAADTRRRVSEVVERLGDRAPEPRRRIPARATRPPVFVRCPYLLTDYFGHIVTSIAETLALHGQGMLLDAGDAVVRSTALRELPRRRGVHGAVLILPPEPRADLEALVARGYPLVVVDPRTDVPRGMVSVSAAHFSGARAVTRHLIELGHRRIGVITGPPHWHTRDDRVGGHLAALAEAGMLGDPELMRSGEPATKTGVWAGQELLDMRPRPSAVVCFNDKVAVGVMEIAAARGLRVPEDLSVAGFDDIDVSRASTPRLTTVRQPLQEMGRTAVTMLMRQLDGHAHEALSMELETRLVVRESTGPAPASG
;
A
#
# COMPACT_ATOMS: atom_id res chain seq x y z
N MET A 1 13.93 -13.67 37.37
CA MET A 1 14.97 -14.73 37.18
C MET A 1 14.91 -15.33 35.79
N THR A 2 15.93 -16.07 35.33
CA THR A 2 15.97 -16.63 33.96
C THR A 2 15.76 -18.15 34.01
N VAL A 3 15.33 -18.74 32.87
CA VAL A 3 15.24 -20.21 32.71
C VAL A 3 16.57 -20.92 33.08
N ARG A 4 17.72 -20.24 32.84
CA ARG A 4 19.05 -20.72 33.25
C ARG A 4 19.19 -20.87 34.76
N ALA A 5 18.64 -19.94 35.55
CA ALA A 5 18.74 -19.99 37.00
C ALA A 5 17.92 -21.17 37.58
N VAL A 6 16.71 -21.40 37.04
CA VAL A 6 15.88 -22.57 37.40
C VAL A 6 16.57 -23.87 36.97
N ALA A 7 17.25 -23.93 35.85
CA ALA A 7 18.00 -25.07 35.36
C ALA A 7 19.19 -25.40 36.32
N ALA A 8 19.93 -24.39 36.76
CA ALA A 8 21.03 -24.53 37.72
C ALA A 8 20.52 -25.07 39.08
N GLU A 9 19.40 -24.56 39.56
CA GLU A 9 18.84 -24.93 40.88
C GLU A 9 18.20 -26.35 40.85
N THR A 10 17.62 -26.74 39.74
CA THR A 10 17.01 -28.09 39.57
C THR A 10 18.03 -29.14 39.15
N GLY A 11 19.21 -28.79 38.69
CA GLY A 11 20.19 -29.70 38.10
C GLY A 11 19.76 -30.26 36.74
N LEU A 12 18.79 -29.62 36.06
CA LEU A 12 18.24 -30.04 34.79
C LEU A 12 18.78 -29.20 33.64
N SER A 13 18.67 -29.74 32.41
CA SER A 13 19.04 -28.95 31.23
C SER A 13 18.08 -27.78 31.01
N ILE A 14 18.58 -26.67 30.46
CA ILE A 14 17.76 -25.50 30.10
C ILE A 14 16.61 -25.92 29.19
N ALA A 15 16.83 -26.87 28.27
CA ALA A 15 15.81 -27.39 27.37
C ALA A 15 14.70 -28.14 28.12
N THR A 16 15.04 -28.90 29.17
CA THR A 16 14.09 -29.64 30.02
C THR A 16 13.24 -28.69 30.83
N VAL A 17 13.86 -27.70 31.51
CA VAL A 17 13.15 -26.66 32.26
C VAL A 17 12.22 -25.84 31.34
N SER A 18 12.71 -25.42 30.16
CA SER A 18 11.88 -24.73 29.20
C SER A 18 10.67 -25.54 28.73
N ARG A 19 10.82 -26.87 28.54
CA ARG A 19 9.68 -27.75 28.19
C ARG A 19 8.65 -27.82 29.33
N VAL A 20 9.09 -27.94 30.57
CA VAL A 20 8.16 -27.96 31.73
C VAL A 20 7.41 -26.67 31.85
N LEU A 21 8.11 -25.52 31.79
CA LEU A 21 7.51 -24.17 31.88
C LEU A 21 6.50 -23.92 30.76
N ASN A 22 6.76 -24.47 29.59
CA ASN A 22 5.87 -24.30 28.42
C ASN A 22 4.82 -25.45 28.28
N GLY A 23 4.60 -26.27 29.29
CA GLY A 23 3.54 -27.28 29.29
C GLY A 23 3.78 -28.46 28.34
N GLY A 24 5.04 -28.80 28.04
CA GLY A 24 5.36 -29.91 27.13
C GLY A 24 4.96 -31.28 27.70
N ASP A 25 4.32 -32.15 26.88
CA ASP A 25 3.73 -33.41 27.31
C ASP A 25 4.75 -34.53 27.57
N ASN A 26 5.94 -34.48 26.98
CA ASN A 26 6.98 -35.52 27.09
C ASN A 26 8.01 -35.20 28.18
N VAL A 27 7.57 -34.99 29.43
CA VAL A 27 8.47 -34.79 30.58
C VAL A 27 7.97 -35.67 31.72
N ALA A 28 8.89 -36.46 32.31
CA ALA A 28 8.58 -37.34 33.44
C ALA A 28 7.95 -36.55 34.61
N ALA A 29 6.97 -37.17 35.28
CA ALA A 29 6.20 -36.54 36.35
C ALA A 29 7.11 -35.99 37.49
N ASP A 30 8.14 -36.73 37.85
CA ASP A 30 9.12 -36.31 38.88
C ASP A 30 9.93 -35.06 38.46
N THR A 31 10.33 -35.02 37.20
CA THR A 31 11.03 -33.81 36.62
C THR A 31 10.12 -32.59 36.61
N ARG A 32 8.84 -32.77 36.26
CA ARG A 32 7.84 -31.72 36.30
C ARG A 32 7.63 -31.19 37.70
N ARG A 33 7.49 -32.07 38.69
CA ARG A 33 7.33 -31.71 40.10
C ARG A 33 8.51 -30.88 40.60
N ARG A 34 9.76 -31.30 40.37
CA ARG A 34 10.99 -30.59 40.77
C ARG A 34 11.05 -29.17 40.19
N VAL A 35 10.68 -28.99 38.95
CA VAL A 35 10.65 -27.66 38.34
C VAL A 35 9.54 -26.80 38.92
N SER A 36 8.33 -27.36 39.13
CA SER A 36 7.19 -26.65 39.73
C SER A 36 7.48 -26.18 41.16
N GLU A 37 8.10 -26.99 41.99
CA GLU A 37 8.49 -26.60 43.34
C GLU A 37 9.46 -25.41 43.38
N VAL A 38 10.43 -25.34 42.45
CA VAL A 38 11.34 -24.21 42.33
C VAL A 38 10.59 -22.97 41.81
N VAL A 39 9.71 -23.13 40.85
CA VAL A 39 8.91 -22.00 40.28
C VAL A 39 7.97 -21.41 41.34
N GLU A 40 7.26 -22.24 42.12
CA GLU A 40 6.38 -21.81 43.21
C GLU A 40 7.17 -21.03 44.29
N ARG A 41 8.36 -21.54 44.68
CA ARG A 41 9.23 -20.86 45.65
C ARG A 41 9.75 -19.51 45.16
N LEU A 42 9.91 -19.34 43.83
CA LEU A 42 10.34 -18.10 43.22
C LEU A 42 9.21 -17.06 43.09
N GLY A 43 7.95 -17.47 43.15
CA GLY A 43 6.79 -16.60 43.05
C GLY A 43 6.89 -15.64 41.85
N ASP A 44 6.69 -14.35 42.09
CA ASP A 44 6.76 -13.29 41.07
C ASP A 44 8.14 -13.14 40.39
N ARG A 45 9.19 -13.80 40.90
CA ARG A 45 10.53 -13.82 40.29
C ARG A 45 10.71 -14.99 39.32
N ALA A 46 9.76 -15.87 39.21
CA ALA A 46 9.83 -17.02 38.31
C ALA A 46 9.89 -16.54 36.83
N PRO A 47 10.61 -17.28 35.97
CA PRO A 47 10.58 -16.96 34.56
C PRO A 47 9.17 -17.23 34.02
N GLU A 48 8.58 -16.22 33.38
CA GLU A 48 7.29 -16.39 32.68
C GLU A 48 7.39 -17.46 31.60
N PRO A 49 6.42 -18.40 31.56
CA PRO A 49 6.32 -19.31 30.43
C PRO A 49 6.25 -18.48 29.16
N ARG A 50 7.07 -18.80 28.16
CA ARG A 50 6.85 -18.24 26.84
C ARG A 50 5.41 -18.55 26.47
N ARG A 51 4.57 -17.53 26.35
CA ARG A 51 3.20 -17.69 25.87
C ARG A 51 3.29 -18.49 24.58
N ARG A 52 2.99 -19.78 24.67
CA ARG A 52 2.71 -20.59 23.50
C ARG A 52 1.47 -19.93 22.92
N ILE A 53 1.63 -19.22 21.80
CA ILE A 53 0.50 -18.96 20.94
C ILE A 53 -0.07 -20.35 20.69
N PRO A 54 -1.31 -20.67 21.14
CA PRO A 54 -1.86 -22.00 20.88
C PRO A 54 -1.69 -22.23 19.38
N ALA A 55 -1.23 -23.43 19.01
CA ALA A 55 -1.30 -23.86 17.63
C ALA A 55 -2.80 -23.93 17.29
N ARG A 56 -3.39 -22.77 16.97
CA ARG A 56 -4.68 -22.68 16.34
C ARG A 56 -4.54 -23.57 15.11
N ALA A 57 -5.49 -24.47 14.89
CA ALA A 57 -5.56 -25.21 13.64
C ALA A 57 -5.34 -24.18 12.54
N THR A 58 -4.12 -24.15 11.99
CA THR A 58 -3.69 -23.08 11.11
C THR A 58 -4.42 -23.30 9.81
N ARG A 59 -5.44 -22.49 9.57
CA ARG A 59 -6.00 -22.40 8.23
C ARG A 59 -4.82 -22.15 7.27
N PRO A 60 -4.82 -22.72 6.07
CA PRO A 60 -3.76 -22.46 5.11
C PRO A 60 -3.52 -20.96 4.91
N PRO A 61 -2.27 -20.50 4.74
CA PRO A 61 -1.98 -19.07 4.58
C PRO A 61 -2.66 -18.47 3.34
N VAL A 62 -2.92 -17.18 3.41
CA VAL A 62 -3.36 -16.38 2.28
C VAL A 62 -2.15 -15.98 1.45
N PHE A 63 -2.23 -16.14 0.13
CA PHE A 63 -1.22 -15.67 -0.80
C PHE A 63 -1.38 -14.16 -1.02
N VAL A 64 -0.33 -13.39 -0.80
CA VAL A 64 -0.30 -11.95 -1.06
C VAL A 64 0.76 -11.68 -2.11
N ARG A 65 0.34 -11.09 -3.23
CA ARG A 65 1.23 -10.74 -4.33
C ARG A 65 1.35 -9.23 -4.45
N CYS A 66 2.60 -8.75 -4.34
CA CYS A 66 2.98 -7.36 -4.55
C CYS A 66 4.22 -7.32 -5.46
N PRO A 67 4.06 -7.24 -6.80
CA PRO A 67 5.17 -7.33 -7.75
C PRO A 67 5.98 -6.01 -7.82
N TYR A 68 6.28 -5.43 -6.67
CA TYR A 68 6.98 -4.16 -6.50
C TYR A 68 7.86 -4.20 -5.26
N LEU A 69 8.81 -3.27 -5.18
CA LEU A 69 9.56 -3.04 -3.95
C LEU A 69 8.62 -2.56 -2.85
N LEU A 70 8.74 -3.16 -1.67
CA LEU A 70 7.93 -2.82 -0.49
C LEU A 70 8.41 -1.51 0.15
N THR A 71 8.38 -0.43 -0.63
CA THR A 71 8.59 0.92 -0.12
C THR A 71 7.25 1.52 0.34
N ASP A 72 7.29 2.68 0.93
CA ASP A 72 6.17 3.44 1.52
C ASP A 72 4.75 3.00 1.12
N TYR A 73 4.33 3.28 -0.13
CA TYR A 73 3.00 2.96 -0.63
C TYR A 73 2.63 1.47 -0.46
N PHE A 74 3.46 0.58 -1.02
CA PHE A 74 3.20 -0.86 -0.97
C PHE A 74 3.43 -1.43 0.43
N GLY A 75 4.41 -0.89 1.16
CA GLY A 75 4.71 -1.28 2.53
C GLY A 75 3.53 -1.06 3.46
N HIS A 76 2.83 0.08 3.37
CA HIS A 76 1.64 0.36 4.18
C HIS A 76 0.49 -0.63 3.90
N ILE A 77 0.23 -0.93 2.64
CA ILE A 77 -0.83 -1.88 2.24
C ILE A 77 -0.48 -3.29 2.74
N VAL A 78 0.75 -3.78 2.45
CA VAL A 78 1.17 -5.14 2.82
C VAL A 78 1.22 -5.32 4.34
N THR A 79 1.71 -4.32 5.09
CA THR A 79 1.72 -4.35 6.55
C THR A 79 0.30 -4.47 7.10
N SER A 80 -0.62 -3.65 6.61
CA SER A 80 -2.02 -3.69 7.03
C SER A 80 -2.71 -5.02 6.70
N ILE A 81 -2.40 -5.61 5.54
CA ILE A 81 -2.86 -6.97 5.17
C ILE A 81 -2.33 -7.99 6.18
N ALA A 82 -1.02 -7.96 6.49
CA ALA A 82 -0.40 -8.90 7.42
C ALA A 82 -1.00 -8.82 8.82
N GLU A 83 -1.16 -7.61 9.35
CA GLU A 83 -1.77 -7.36 10.66
C GLU A 83 -3.23 -7.84 10.71
N THR A 84 -4.00 -7.55 9.67
CA THR A 84 -5.41 -7.94 9.61
C THR A 84 -5.56 -9.46 9.47
N LEU A 85 -4.74 -10.13 8.65
CA LEU A 85 -4.70 -11.59 8.57
C LEU A 85 -4.36 -12.21 9.92
N ALA A 86 -3.40 -11.64 10.65
CA ALA A 86 -3.04 -12.11 11.99
C ALA A 86 -4.21 -12.03 12.98
N LEU A 87 -5.04 -10.98 12.92
CA LEU A 87 -6.26 -10.85 13.73
C LEU A 87 -7.26 -11.99 13.43
N HIS A 88 -7.33 -12.46 12.18
CA HIS A 88 -8.13 -13.61 11.78
C HIS A 88 -7.45 -14.96 12.06
N GLY A 89 -6.24 -14.97 12.65
CA GLY A 89 -5.46 -16.17 12.90
C GLY A 89 -4.95 -16.83 11.61
N GLN A 90 -4.80 -16.05 10.55
CA GLN A 90 -4.31 -16.48 9.24
C GLN A 90 -2.83 -16.13 9.09
N GLY A 91 -2.07 -17.04 8.47
CA GLY A 91 -0.72 -16.74 7.99
C GLY A 91 -0.76 -16.05 6.62
N MET A 92 0.35 -15.40 6.25
CA MET A 92 0.57 -14.79 4.95
C MET A 92 1.74 -15.46 4.24
N LEU A 93 1.56 -15.77 2.97
CA LEU A 93 2.64 -16.14 2.05
C LEU A 93 2.84 -14.97 1.07
N LEU A 94 3.88 -14.20 1.29
CA LEU A 94 4.16 -13.00 0.49
C LEU A 94 5.07 -13.35 -0.70
N ASP A 95 4.64 -12.91 -1.89
CA ASP A 95 5.39 -12.91 -3.13
C ASP A 95 5.58 -11.43 -3.56
N ALA A 96 6.78 -10.89 -3.38
CA ALA A 96 7.07 -9.47 -3.57
C ALA A 96 8.36 -9.23 -4.34
N GLY A 97 8.45 -8.04 -4.96
CA GLY A 97 9.61 -7.57 -5.72
C GLY A 97 9.49 -7.75 -7.23
N ASP A 98 10.35 -7.05 -7.96
CA ASP A 98 10.28 -6.94 -9.43
C ASP A 98 10.49 -8.27 -10.18
N ALA A 99 11.18 -9.24 -9.59
CA ALA A 99 11.36 -10.57 -10.16
C ALA A 99 10.04 -11.34 -10.33
N VAL A 100 9.03 -10.97 -9.54
CA VAL A 100 7.70 -11.57 -9.50
C VAL A 100 6.92 -11.31 -10.80
N VAL A 101 7.20 -10.23 -11.52
CA VAL A 101 6.52 -9.87 -12.79
C VAL A 101 6.60 -10.96 -13.84
N ARG A 102 7.64 -11.81 -13.81
CA ARG A 102 7.85 -12.93 -14.76
C ARG A 102 7.30 -14.27 -14.25
N SER A 103 6.63 -14.29 -13.11
CA SER A 103 6.18 -15.50 -12.44
C SER A 103 4.88 -16.04 -13.04
N THR A 104 4.77 -17.35 -13.18
CA THR A 104 3.51 -18.07 -13.51
C THR A 104 2.66 -18.33 -12.28
N ALA A 105 2.99 -17.73 -11.14
CA ALA A 105 2.40 -18.03 -9.84
C ALA A 105 0.86 -17.96 -9.82
N LEU A 106 0.26 -17.00 -10.52
CA LEU A 106 -1.20 -16.89 -10.57
C LEU A 106 -1.88 -18.08 -11.25
N ARG A 107 -1.30 -18.56 -12.35
CA ARG A 107 -1.83 -19.74 -13.07
C ARG A 107 -1.75 -21.01 -12.25
N GLU A 108 -0.78 -21.08 -11.34
CA GLU A 108 -0.53 -22.23 -10.47
C GLU A 108 -1.32 -22.16 -9.14
N LEU A 109 -1.77 -20.98 -8.72
CA LEU A 109 -2.47 -20.77 -7.45
C LEU A 109 -3.60 -21.77 -7.18
N PRO A 110 -4.50 -22.08 -8.12
CA PRO A 110 -5.59 -23.04 -7.85
C PRO A 110 -5.13 -24.47 -7.59
N ARG A 111 -3.89 -24.81 -7.97
CA ARG A 111 -3.27 -26.11 -7.77
C ARG A 111 -2.30 -26.14 -6.60
N ARG A 112 -1.95 -24.97 -6.04
CA ARG A 112 -0.97 -24.83 -4.98
C ARG A 112 -1.54 -25.32 -3.66
N ARG A 113 -1.07 -26.48 -3.20
CA ARG A 113 -1.48 -27.03 -1.90
C ARG A 113 -1.07 -26.10 -0.78
N GLY A 114 -1.95 -25.94 0.23
CA GLY A 114 -1.66 -25.12 1.42
C GLY A 114 -1.83 -23.62 1.23
N VAL A 115 -2.50 -23.17 0.15
CA VAL A 115 -2.97 -21.80 -0.05
C VAL A 115 -4.44 -21.87 -0.45
N HIS A 116 -5.31 -21.04 0.14
CA HIS A 116 -6.75 -21.15 -0.12
C HIS A 116 -7.44 -19.83 -0.52
N GLY A 117 -6.67 -18.75 -0.69
CA GLY A 117 -7.15 -17.47 -1.17
C GLY A 117 -5.98 -16.51 -1.45
N ALA A 118 -6.25 -15.43 -2.16
CA ALA A 118 -5.23 -14.47 -2.55
C ALA A 118 -5.66 -13.01 -2.41
N VAL A 119 -4.70 -12.13 -2.08
CA VAL A 119 -4.78 -10.69 -2.28
C VAL A 119 -3.71 -10.29 -3.28
N LEU A 120 -4.13 -9.60 -4.35
CA LEU A 120 -3.24 -9.16 -5.42
C LEU A 120 -3.19 -7.63 -5.43
N ILE A 121 -2.00 -7.05 -5.31
CA ILE A 121 -1.80 -5.59 -5.26
C ILE A 121 -1.26 -5.12 -6.60
N LEU A 122 -1.98 -4.25 -7.30
CA LEU A 122 -1.64 -3.76 -8.65
C LEU A 122 -1.14 -4.87 -9.59
N PRO A 123 -1.87 -5.97 -9.78
CA PRO A 123 -1.38 -7.12 -10.54
C PRO A 123 -1.05 -6.73 -11.99
N PRO A 124 0.19 -7.00 -12.47
CA PRO A 124 0.60 -6.72 -13.84
C PRO A 124 0.12 -7.82 -14.82
N GLU A 125 -0.47 -8.87 -14.29
CA GLU A 125 -0.89 -10.02 -15.07
C GLU A 125 -1.98 -9.66 -16.09
N PRO A 126 -2.00 -10.34 -17.25
CA PRO A 126 -3.05 -10.17 -18.24
C PRO A 126 -4.42 -10.43 -17.62
N ARG A 127 -5.41 -9.65 -18.03
CA ARG A 127 -6.81 -9.79 -17.64
C ARG A 127 -7.31 -11.24 -17.73
N ALA A 128 -6.90 -11.98 -18.78
CA ALA A 128 -7.28 -13.38 -18.98
C ALA A 128 -6.84 -14.31 -17.84
N ASP A 129 -5.69 -14.05 -17.22
CA ASP A 129 -5.21 -14.86 -16.07
C ASP A 129 -6.09 -14.61 -14.83
N LEU A 130 -6.53 -13.37 -14.63
CA LEU A 130 -7.46 -12.99 -13.56
C LEU A 130 -8.85 -13.58 -13.81
N GLU A 131 -9.36 -13.49 -15.04
CA GLU A 131 -10.64 -14.11 -15.45
C GLU A 131 -10.63 -15.63 -15.22
N ALA A 132 -9.51 -16.29 -15.51
CA ALA A 132 -9.38 -17.73 -15.27
C ALA A 132 -9.46 -18.11 -13.79
N LEU A 133 -9.01 -17.26 -12.87
CA LEU A 133 -9.14 -17.46 -11.42
C LEU A 133 -10.60 -17.27 -10.98
N VAL A 134 -11.26 -16.20 -11.45
CA VAL A 134 -12.67 -15.92 -11.16
C VAL A 134 -13.57 -17.06 -11.67
N ALA A 135 -13.37 -17.50 -12.90
CA ALA A 135 -14.16 -18.59 -13.51
C ALA A 135 -14.04 -19.92 -12.75
N ARG A 136 -12.96 -20.12 -12.00
CA ARG A 136 -12.76 -21.28 -11.13
C ARG A 136 -13.31 -21.09 -9.72
N GLY A 137 -13.91 -19.95 -9.43
CA GLY A 137 -14.36 -19.61 -8.08
C GLY A 137 -13.23 -19.50 -7.07
N TYR A 138 -11.99 -19.21 -7.50
CA TYR A 138 -10.87 -19.08 -6.59
C TYR A 138 -11.02 -17.81 -5.74
N PRO A 139 -11.01 -17.89 -4.40
CA PRO A 139 -11.18 -16.73 -3.53
C PRO A 139 -10.03 -15.74 -3.74
N LEU A 140 -10.33 -14.57 -4.25
CA LEU A 140 -9.33 -13.52 -4.47
C LEU A 140 -9.92 -12.11 -4.37
N VAL A 141 -9.08 -11.18 -3.92
CA VAL A 141 -9.37 -9.74 -3.91
C VAL A 141 -8.21 -9.00 -4.56
N VAL A 142 -8.53 -8.03 -5.41
CA VAL A 142 -7.53 -7.15 -6.04
C VAL A 142 -7.55 -5.78 -5.37
N VAL A 143 -6.36 -5.27 -5.05
CA VAL A 143 -6.15 -3.91 -4.55
C VAL A 143 -5.55 -3.06 -5.66
N ASP A 144 -6.21 -1.97 -5.99
CA ASP A 144 -5.86 -1.05 -7.09
C ASP A 144 -5.57 -1.79 -8.41
N PRO A 145 -6.58 -2.36 -9.07
CA PRO A 145 -6.40 -3.09 -10.32
C PRO A 145 -5.77 -2.19 -11.40
N ARG A 146 -4.77 -2.73 -12.11
CA ARG A 146 -4.09 -1.99 -13.21
C ARG A 146 -4.95 -1.86 -14.46
N THR A 147 -5.84 -2.81 -14.68
CA THR A 147 -6.74 -2.89 -15.85
C THR A 147 -8.17 -3.05 -15.37
N ASP A 148 -9.12 -2.94 -16.28
CA ASP A 148 -10.53 -3.18 -15.98
C ASP A 148 -10.74 -4.49 -15.23
N VAL A 149 -11.52 -4.42 -14.17
CA VAL A 149 -11.80 -5.57 -13.31
C VAL A 149 -12.73 -6.54 -14.04
N PRO A 150 -12.36 -7.83 -14.16
CA PRO A 150 -13.26 -8.84 -14.71
C PRO A 150 -14.58 -8.90 -13.94
N ARG A 151 -15.67 -9.24 -14.64
CA ARG A 151 -16.97 -9.47 -13.98
C ARG A 151 -16.87 -10.55 -12.92
N GLY A 152 -17.42 -10.29 -11.73
CA GLY A 152 -17.39 -11.21 -10.60
C GLY A 152 -16.11 -11.15 -9.75
N MET A 153 -15.13 -10.35 -10.13
CA MET A 153 -13.93 -10.13 -9.31
C MET A 153 -14.18 -9.08 -8.23
N VAL A 154 -13.70 -9.37 -7.03
CA VAL A 154 -13.75 -8.43 -5.90
C VAL A 154 -12.52 -7.53 -5.92
N SER A 155 -12.74 -6.22 -5.80
CA SER A 155 -11.67 -5.22 -5.80
C SER A 155 -11.87 -4.13 -4.76
N VAL A 156 -10.76 -3.55 -4.32
CA VAL A 156 -10.70 -2.37 -3.45
C VAL A 156 -9.75 -1.36 -4.09
N SER A 157 -10.20 -0.13 -4.27
CA SER A 157 -9.41 0.97 -4.82
C SER A 157 -9.55 2.23 -3.98
N ALA A 158 -8.61 3.17 -4.11
CA ALA A 158 -8.83 4.53 -3.66
C ALA A 158 -9.68 5.29 -4.70
N ALA A 159 -10.42 6.31 -4.26
CA ALA A 159 -11.21 7.18 -5.14
C ALA A 159 -10.29 8.13 -5.93
N HIS A 160 -9.58 7.58 -6.93
CA HIS A 160 -8.54 8.27 -7.70
C HIS A 160 -9.09 9.46 -8.47
N PHE A 161 -10.25 9.31 -9.11
CA PHE A 161 -10.91 10.39 -9.85
C PHE A 161 -11.23 11.57 -8.92
N SER A 162 -11.87 11.31 -7.79
CA SER A 162 -12.26 12.33 -6.81
C SER A 162 -11.06 13.05 -6.22
N GLY A 163 -9.99 12.32 -5.91
CA GLY A 163 -8.75 12.89 -5.39
C GLY A 163 -8.06 13.82 -6.40
N ALA A 164 -7.94 13.38 -7.65
CA ALA A 164 -7.34 14.18 -8.71
C ALA A 164 -8.16 15.43 -9.04
N ARG A 165 -9.49 15.29 -9.03
CA ARG A 165 -10.41 16.43 -9.17
C ARG A 165 -10.22 17.43 -8.03
N ALA A 166 -10.09 16.96 -6.78
CA ALA A 166 -9.93 17.82 -5.61
C ALA A 166 -8.61 18.63 -5.65
N VAL A 167 -7.48 18.00 -5.97
CA VAL A 167 -6.19 18.71 -6.04
C VAL A 167 -6.14 19.68 -7.21
N THR A 168 -6.74 19.35 -8.35
CA THR A 168 -6.80 20.25 -9.50
C THR A 168 -7.68 21.47 -9.21
N ARG A 169 -8.86 21.25 -8.59
CA ARG A 169 -9.74 22.33 -8.16
C ARG A 169 -9.04 23.28 -7.20
N HIS A 170 -8.29 22.75 -6.22
CA HIS A 170 -7.50 23.56 -5.30
C HIS A 170 -6.53 24.51 -6.03
N LEU A 171 -5.82 24.01 -7.04
CA LEU A 171 -4.92 24.87 -7.84
C LEU A 171 -5.68 25.92 -8.65
N ILE A 172 -6.85 25.57 -9.19
CA ILE A 172 -7.71 26.52 -9.91
C ILE A 172 -8.23 27.63 -8.96
N GLU A 173 -8.62 27.28 -7.75
CA GLU A 173 -9.03 28.22 -6.69
C GLU A 173 -7.89 29.17 -6.28
N LEU A 174 -6.64 28.71 -6.34
CA LEU A 174 -5.43 29.54 -6.16
C LEU A 174 -5.10 30.44 -7.38
N GLY A 175 -5.91 30.41 -8.42
CA GLY A 175 -5.77 31.25 -9.60
C GLY A 175 -4.97 30.66 -10.74
N HIS A 176 -4.46 29.43 -10.63
CA HIS A 176 -3.74 28.77 -11.71
C HIS A 176 -4.67 28.48 -12.90
N ARG A 177 -4.19 28.80 -14.11
CA ARG A 177 -4.95 28.58 -15.37
C ARG A 177 -4.19 27.69 -16.34
N ARG A 178 -2.86 27.65 -16.26
CA ARG A 178 -2.01 26.76 -17.04
C ARG A 178 -1.35 25.77 -16.09
N ILE A 179 -1.90 24.56 -16.05
CA ILE A 179 -1.55 23.51 -15.09
C ILE A 179 -0.97 22.33 -15.86
N GLY A 180 0.31 22.03 -15.64
CA GLY A 180 0.97 20.83 -16.15
C GLY A 180 0.52 19.58 -15.42
N VAL A 181 0.50 18.46 -16.11
CA VAL A 181 0.16 17.15 -15.52
C VAL A 181 1.21 16.12 -15.89
N ILE A 182 1.78 15.45 -14.88
CA ILE A 182 2.65 14.30 -15.10
C ILE A 182 1.87 13.07 -14.67
N THR A 183 1.46 12.25 -15.65
CA THR A 183 0.62 11.07 -15.46
C THR A 183 1.44 9.81 -15.26
N GLY A 184 0.81 8.75 -14.74
CA GLY A 184 1.37 7.39 -14.71
C GLY A 184 1.41 6.73 -16.08
N PRO A 185 1.85 5.45 -16.13
CA PRO A 185 1.93 4.67 -17.37
C PRO A 185 0.57 4.58 -18.09
N PRO A 186 0.54 4.67 -19.44
CA PRO A 186 -0.70 4.75 -20.22
C PRO A 186 -1.68 3.57 -20.04
N HIS A 187 -1.17 2.42 -19.63
CA HIS A 187 -1.96 1.18 -19.45
C HIS A 187 -2.46 0.98 -18.01
N TRP A 188 -2.33 1.99 -17.14
CA TRP A 188 -2.83 1.91 -15.77
C TRP A 188 -4.20 2.58 -15.66
N HIS A 189 -5.18 1.83 -15.16
CA HIS A 189 -6.52 2.34 -14.91
C HIS A 189 -6.52 3.56 -13.96
N THR A 190 -5.73 3.50 -12.90
CA THR A 190 -5.52 4.62 -11.96
C THR A 190 -5.01 5.90 -12.64
N ARG A 191 -4.26 5.77 -13.75
CA ARG A 191 -3.85 6.92 -14.58
C ARG A 191 -5.06 7.57 -15.25
N ASP A 192 -5.95 6.78 -15.81
CA ASP A 192 -7.12 7.27 -16.53
C ASP A 192 -8.11 7.95 -15.59
N ASP A 193 -8.32 7.38 -14.39
CA ASP A 193 -9.13 8.00 -13.34
C ASP A 193 -8.56 9.35 -12.90
N ARG A 194 -7.24 9.43 -12.64
CA ARG A 194 -6.61 10.69 -12.21
C ARG A 194 -6.63 11.74 -13.32
N VAL A 195 -6.41 11.36 -14.57
CA VAL A 195 -6.55 12.26 -15.72
C VAL A 195 -8.00 12.72 -15.88
N GLY A 196 -8.95 11.79 -15.77
CA GLY A 196 -10.38 12.10 -15.81
C GLY A 196 -10.79 13.10 -14.74
N GLY A 197 -10.35 12.91 -13.50
CA GLY A 197 -10.58 13.84 -12.40
C GLY A 197 -9.99 15.23 -12.65
N HIS A 198 -8.75 15.28 -13.17
CA HIS A 198 -8.11 16.54 -13.57
C HIS A 198 -8.94 17.27 -14.63
N LEU A 199 -9.30 16.59 -15.72
CA LEU A 199 -10.08 17.17 -16.81
C LEU A 199 -11.47 17.63 -16.36
N ALA A 200 -12.11 16.88 -15.46
CA ALA A 200 -13.39 17.27 -14.89
C ALA A 200 -13.31 18.59 -14.10
N ALA A 201 -12.26 18.75 -13.27
CA ALA A 201 -12.04 20.00 -12.54
C ALA A 201 -11.78 21.21 -13.46
N LEU A 202 -11.03 21.00 -14.55
CA LEU A 202 -10.82 22.04 -15.56
C LEU A 202 -12.16 22.42 -16.23
N ALA A 203 -12.95 21.44 -16.66
CA ALA A 203 -14.23 21.67 -17.32
C ALA A 203 -15.23 22.42 -16.41
N GLU A 204 -15.29 22.08 -15.10
CA GLU A 204 -16.10 22.79 -14.11
C GLU A 204 -15.73 24.26 -13.96
N ALA A 205 -14.46 24.61 -14.21
CA ALA A 205 -13.96 25.98 -14.19
C ALA A 205 -14.03 26.68 -15.56
N GLY A 206 -14.68 26.06 -16.57
CA GLY A 206 -14.76 26.58 -17.93
C GLY A 206 -13.44 26.54 -18.68
N MET A 207 -12.50 25.67 -18.27
CA MET A 207 -11.18 25.50 -18.88
C MET A 207 -11.14 24.23 -19.71
N LEU A 208 -10.32 24.23 -20.76
CA LEU A 208 -10.09 23.04 -21.58
C LEU A 208 -8.77 22.38 -21.17
N GLY A 209 -8.75 21.05 -21.20
CA GLY A 209 -7.50 20.29 -21.07
C GLY A 209 -6.60 20.52 -22.27
N ASP A 210 -5.32 20.77 -22.03
CA ASP A 210 -4.31 20.97 -23.06
C ASP A 210 -3.38 19.72 -23.09
N PRO A 211 -3.44 18.89 -24.15
CA PRO A 211 -2.58 17.70 -24.26
C PRO A 211 -1.08 18.05 -24.24
N GLU A 212 -0.68 19.25 -24.67
CA GLU A 212 0.71 19.68 -24.62
C GLU A 212 1.23 19.85 -23.18
N LEU A 213 0.35 20.03 -22.20
CA LEU A 213 0.69 20.10 -20.79
C LEU A 213 0.77 18.74 -20.10
N MET A 214 0.57 17.64 -20.83
CA MET A 214 0.60 16.28 -20.27
C MET A 214 1.90 15.58 -20.60
N ARG A 215 2.48 14.92 -19.58
CA ARG A 215 3.60 13.99 -19.73
C ARG A 215 3.23 12.68 -19.04
N SER A 216 3.80 11.57 -19.51
CA SER A 216 3.50 10.25 -18.97
C SER A 216 4.78 9.48 -18.68
N GLY A 217 4.86 8.78 -17.56
CA GLY A 217 6.03 7.97 -17.23
C GLY A 217 5.83 7.09 -16.00
N GLU A 218 6.88 6.37 -15.63
CA GLU A 218 6.87 5.52 -14.46
C GLU A 218 6.74 6.33 -13.15
N PRO A 219 6.10 5.80 -12.09
CA PRO A 219 5.87 6.50 -10.81
C PRO A 219 7.15 6.62 -9.98
N ALA A 220 8.14 7.33 -10.50
CA ALA A 220 9.47 7.47 -9.92
C ALA A 220 9.98 8.92 -10.00
N THR A 221 10.87 9.30 -9.09
CA THR A 221 11.46 10.66 -9.01
C THR A 221 12.12 11.08 -10.34
N LYS A 222 12.83 10.16 -11.02
CA LYS A 222 13.44 10.43 -12.34
C LYS A 222 12.43 10.90 -13.39
N THR A 223 11.19 10.40 -13.34
CA THR A 223 10.11 10.88 -14.23
C THR A 223 9.76 12.32 -13.93
N GLY A 224 9.68 12.69 -12.65
CA GLY A 224 9.45 14.07 -12.24
C GLY A 224 10.53 15.03 -12.72
N VAL A 225 11.79 14.60 -12.68
CA VAL A 225 12.92 15.39 -13.15
C VAL A 225 12.82 15.67 -14.67
N TRP A 226 12.74 14.64 -15.52
CA TRP A 226 12.72 14.86 -16.97
C TRP A 226 11.41 15.46 -17.47
N ALA A 227 10.25 15.01 -16.98
CA ALA A 227 8.96 15.55 -17.39
C ALA A 227 8.75 16.98 -16.86
N GLY A 228 9.21 17.25 -15.63
CA GLY A 228 9.26 18.59 -15.07
C GLY A 228 10.15 19.51 -15.91
N GLN A 229 11.31 19.05 -16.34
CA GLN A 229 12.19 19.79 -17.23
C GLN A 229 11.48 20.20 -18.52
N GLU A 230 10.82 19.27 -19.21
CA GLU A 230 10.09 19.57 -20.44
C GLU A 230 8.95 20.58 -20.22
N LEU A 231 8.17 20.42 -19.14
CA LEU A 231 7.09 21.36 -18.81
C LEU A 231 7.61 22.76 -18.48
N LEU A 232 8.73 22.88 -17.77
CA LEU A 232 9.33 24.15 -17.39
C LEU A 232 10.06 24.84 -18.56
N ASP A 233 10.41 24.11 -19.63
CA ASP A 233 10.98 24.69 -20.88
C ASP A 233 9.92 25.28 -21.82
N MET A 234 8.64 24.97 -21.60
CA MET A 234 7.54 25.52 -22.40
C MET A 234 7.45 27.04 -22.30
N ARG A 235 6.93 27.65 -23.35
CA ARG A 235 6.64 29.11 -23.41
C ARG A 235 5.22 29.32 -23.93
N PRO A 236 4.29 29.84 -23.13
CA PRO A 236 4.42 30.12 -21.69
C PRO A 236 4.51 28.80 -20.87
N ARG A 237 5.28 28.83 -19.79
CA ARG A 237 5.38 27.68 -18.88
C ARG A 237 4.12 27.52 -18.04
N PRO A 238 3.79 26.30 -17.54
CA PRO A 238 2.75 26.13 -16.53
C PRO A 238 3.17 26.80 -15.21
N SER A 239 2.19 27.35 -14.48
CA SER A 239 2.38 27.93 -13.15
C SER A 239 2.14 26.93 -12.02
N ALA A 240 1.59 25.77 -12.34
CA ALA A 240 1.41 24.65 -11.42
C ALA A 240 1.62 23.32 -12.14
N VAL A 241 2.00 22.27 -11.38
CA VAL A 241 2.12 20.90 -11.88
C VAL A 241 1.43 19.95 -10.90
N VAL A 242 0.50 19.15 -11.42
CA VAL A 242 -0.09 17.99 -10.74
C VAL A 242 0.70 16.74 -11.14
N CYS A 243 1.21 16.04 -10.17
CA CYS A 243 2.04 14.86 -10.37
C CYS A 243 1.29 13.57 -10.06
N PHE A 244 1.60 12.50 -10.80
CA PHE A 244 0.98 11.19 -10.60
C PHE A 244 1.10 10.71 -9.15
N ASN A 245 2.28 10.90 -8.54
CA ASN A 245 2.49 10.58 -7.13
C ASN A 245 3.52 11.52 -6.47
N ASP A 246 3.73 11.35 -5.17
CA ASP A 246 4.64 12.18 -4.38
C ASP A 246 6.11 12.06 -4.85
N LYS A 247 6.54 10.87 -5.30
CA LYS A 247 7.91 10.68 -5.82
C LYS A 247 8.14 11.49 -7.10
N VAL A 248 7.17 11.50 -8.00
CA VAL A 248 7.20 12.35 -9.21
C VAL A 248 7.20 13.82 -8.83
N ALA A 249 6.39 14.23 -7.85
CA ALA A 249 6.33 15.61 -7.38
C ALA A 249 7.68 16.08 -6.80
N VAL A 250 8.36 15.26 -6.02
CA VAL A 250 9.70 15.57 -5.52
C VAL A 250 10.69 15.78 -6.66
N GLY A 251 10.63 14.98 -7.73
CA GLY A 251 11.47 15.18 -8.91
C GLY A 251 11.19 16.51 -9.63
N VAL A 252 9.92 16.95 -9.69
CA VAL A 252 9.57 18.28 -10.21
C VAL A 252 10.13 19.39 -9.32
N MET A 253 10.04 19.24 -8.01
CA MET A 253 10.60 20.22 -7.06
C MET A 253 12.14 20.29 -7.17
N GLU A 254 12.81 19.17 -7.37
CA GLU A 254 14.26 19.09 -7.58
C GLU A 254 14.68 19.90 -8.82
N ILE A 255 14.03 19.67 -9.97
CA ILE A 255 14.36 20.40 -11.20
C ILE A 255 13.94 21.88 -11.13
N ALA A 256 12.86 22.22 -10.41
CA ALA A 256 12.50 23.61 -10.16
C ALA A 256 13.58 24.33 -9.37
N ALA A 257 14.07 23.74 -8.27
CA ALA A 257 15.15 24.27 -7.46
C ALA A 257 16.46 24.44 -8.26
N ALA A 258 16.83 23.44 -9.08
CA ALA A 258 18.01 23.49 -9.97
C ALA A 258 17.93 24.66 -10.98
N ARG A 259 16.73 25.15 -11.30
CA ARG A 259 16.48 26.30 -12.17
C ARG A 259 16.29 27.64 -11.42
N GLY A 260 16.46 27.62 -10.11
CA GLY A 260 16.26 28.80 -9.27
C GLY A 260 14.80 29.20 -9.10
N LEU A 261 13.85 28.33 -9.44
CA LEU A 261 12.41 28.54 -9.24
C LEU A 261 12.04 28.21 -7.80
N ARG A 262 11.31 29.11 -7.16
CA ARG A 262 10.82 28.91 -5.80
C ARG A 262 9.47 28.20 -5.84
N VAL A 263 9.33 27.19 -5.00
CA VAL A 263 8.06 26.50 -4.76
C VAL A 263 7.56 26.97 -3.38
N PRO A 264 6.37 27.58 -3.26
CA PRO A 264 5.32 27.67 -4.29
C PRO A 264 5.32 28.96 -5.12
N GLU A 265 6.15 29.99 -4.83
CA GLU A 265 5.99 31.36 -5.34
C GLU A 265 6.08 31.45 -6.87
N ASP A 266 6.98 30.69 -7.50
CA ASP A 266 7.20 30.71 -8.94
C ASP A 266 6.54 29.49 -9.64
N LEU A 267 6.26 28.42 -8.88
CA LEU A 267 5.66 27.17 -9.35
C LEU A 267 4.96 26.44 -8.19
N SER A 268 3.68 26.17 -8.30
CA SER A 268 2.97 25.25 -7.41
C SER A 268 3.18 23.81 -7.86
N VAL A 269 3.43 22.90 -6.89
CA VAL A 269 3.61 21.46 -7.15
C VAL A 269 2.70 20.68 -6.21
N ALA A 270 1.94 19.74 -6.77
CA ALA A 270 1.07 18.84 -6.00
C ALA A 270 1.31 17.38 -6.37
N GLY A 271 1.30 16.52 -5.34
CA GLY A 271 1.48 15.07 -5.45
C GLY A 271 0.21 14.26 -5.24
N PHE A 272 0.40 12.95 -5.06
CA PHE A 272 -0.63 11.98 -4.72
C PHE A 272 0.03 10.87 -3.90
N ASP A 273 -0.61 10.29 -2.91
CA ASP A 273 -0.35 9.18 -2.00
C ASP A 273 -0.26 9.59 -0.52
N ASP A 274 0.32 10.75 -0.19
CA ASP A 274 0.70 11.23 1.15
C ASP A 274 1.66 10.26 1.87
N ILE A 275 2.66 9.77 1.14
CA ILE A 275 3.77 8.98 1.71
C ILE A 275 4.80 9.87 2.44
N ASP A 276 5.71 9.28 3.18
CA ASP A 276 6.63 10.00 4.08
C ASP A 276 7.43 11.11 3.39
N VAL A 277 7.83 10.94 2.12
CA VAL A 277 8.56 11.96 1.38
C VAL A 277 7.77 13.27 1.24
N SER A 278 6.43 13.23 1.23
CA SER A 278 5.60 14.43 1.15
C SER A 278 5.73 15.35 2.37
N ARG A 279 6.07 14.78 3.52
CA ARG A 279 6.28 15.49 4.79
C ARG A 279 7.73 15.88 5.00
N ALA A 280 8.65 15.12 4.42
CA ALA A 280 10.09 15.31 4.54
C ALA A 280 10.65 16.31 3.51
N SER A 281 9.92 16.59 2.42
CA SER A 281 10.32 17.57 1.41
C SER A 281 10.32 19.01 1.95
N THR A 282 11.12 19.88 1.32
CA THR A 282 11.15 21.32 1.62
C THR A 282 10.95 22.09 0.30
N PRO A 283 9.83 22.83 0.16
CA PRO A 283 8.67 22.89 1.08
C PRO A 283 7.94 21.56 1.20
N ARG A 284 7.14 21.36 2.29
CA ARG A 284 6.33 20.17 2.46
C ARG A 284 5.26 20.08 1.38
N LEU A 285 5.10 18.89 0.80
CA LEU A 285 4.30 18.68 -0.40
C LEU A 285 2.79 18.64 -0.11
N THR A 286 2.03 19.48 -0.81
CA THR A 286 0.58 19.35 -0.96
C THR A 286 0.30 18.08 -1.78
N THR A 287 -0.57 17.21 -1.28
CA THR A 287 -0.81 15.89 -1.89
C THR A 287 -2.21 15.38 -1.60
N VAL A 288 -2.63 14.32 -2.28
CA VAL A 288 -3.86 13.60 -2.00
C VAL A 288 -3.53 12.36 -1.19
N ARG A 289 -4.06 12.29 0.04
CA ARG A 289 -3.89 11.11 0.90
C ARG A 289 -4.77 9.97 0.43
N GLN A 290 -4.17 8.82 0.21
CA GLN A 290 -4.87 7.55 0.02
C GLN A 290 -5.02 6.80 1.35
N PRO A 291 -6.12 6.08 1.56
CA PRO A 291 -6.35 5.29 2.77
C PRO A 291 -5.66 3.92 2.70
N LEU A 292 -4.33 3.88 2.47
CA LEU A 292 -3.56 2.68 2.13
C LEU A 292 -3.75 1.53 3.13
N GLN A 293 -3.74 1.85 4.43
CA GLN A 293 -3.95 0.85 5.47
C GLN A 293 -5.40 0.32 5.47
N GLU A 294 -6.37 1.18 5.19
CA GLU A 294 -7.77 0.78 5.10
C GLU A 294 -8.03 -0.09 3.88
N MET A 295 -7.36 0.19 2.76
CA MET A 295 -7.39 -0.66 1.56
C MET A 295 -6.94 -2.09 1.89
N GLY A 296 -5.84 -2.24 2.64
CA GLY A 296 -5.34 -3.54 3.09
C GLY A 296 -6.32 -4.26 4.02
N ARG A 297 -6.88 -3.56 5.03
CA ARG A 297 -7.88 -4.13 5.95
C ARG A 297 -9.15 -4.57 5.22
N THR A 298 -9.64 -3.73 4.33
CA THR A 298 -10.85 -3.99 3.55
C THR A 298 -10.65 -5.19 2.63
N ALA A 299 -9.51 -5.27 1.94
CA ALA A 299 -9.20 -6.40 1.08
C ALA A 299 -9.19 -7.74 1.85
N VAL A 300 -8.58 -7.78 3.05
CA VAL A 300 -8.61 -8.97 3.89
C VAL A 300 -10.02 -9.29 4.36
N THR A 301 -10.78 -8.30 4.80
CA THR A 301 -12.16 -8.50 5.25
C THR A 301 -13.04 -9.08 4.14
N MET A 302 -12.92 -8.57 2.92
CA MET A 302 -13.63 -9.10 1.75
C MET A 302 -13.18 -10.52 1.42
N LEU A 303 -11.87 -10.81 1.46
CA LEU A 303 -11.36 -12.15 1.23
C LEU A 303 -11.87 -13.15 2.28
N MET A 304 -11.87 -12.77 3.58
CA MET A 304 -12.37 -13.65 4.64
C MET A 304 -13.85 -13.99 4.44
N ARG A 305 -14.67 -13.04 4.01
CA ARG A 305 -16.08 -13.30 3.66
C ARG A 305 -16.21 -14.32 2.52
N GLN A 306 -15.39 -14.23 1.47
CA GLN A 306 -15.37 -15.26 0.41
C GLN A 306 -15.00 -16.64 0.94
N LEU A 307 -13.95 -16.69 1.78
CA LEU A 307 -13.48 -17.96 2.36
C LEU A 307 -14.50 -18.61 3.30
N ASP A 308 -15.34 -17.81 3.94
CA ASP A 308 -16.45 -18.29 4.79
C ASP A 308 -17.73 -18.57 3.98
N GLY A 309 -17.69 -18.47 2.64
CA GLY A 309 -18.81 -18.78 1.73
C GLY A 309 -19.89 -17.70 1.64
N HIS A 310 -19.61 -16.49 2.10
CA HIS A 310 -20.57 -15.39 2.02
C HIS A 310 -20.50 -14.68 0.65
N ALA A 311 -21.65 -14.40 0.08
CA ALA A 311 -21.75 -13.56 -1.11
C ALA A 311 -21.38 -12.10 -0.78
N HIS A 312 -20.78 -11.40 -1.75
CA HIS A 312 -20.55 -9.96 -1.65
C HIS A 312 -21.75 -9.18 -2.16
N GLU A 313 -22.18 -8.18 -1.42
CA GLU A 313 -23.18 -7.21 -1.85
C GLU A 313 -22.61 -6.24 -2.90
N ALA A 314 -21.32 -5.87 -2.75
CA ALA A 314 -20.56 -5.07 -3.68
C ALA A 314 -19.28 -5.79 -4.09
N LEU A 315 -19.02 -5.87 -5.40
CA LEU A 315 -17.80 -6.49 -5.96
C LEU A 315 -16.64 -5.48 -6.03
N SER A 316 -16.93 -4.19 -6.16
CA SER A 316 -15.92 -3.13 -6.21
C SER A 316 -16.20 -2.11 -5.11
N MET A 317 -15.17 -1.76 -4.35
CA MET A 317 -15.24 -0.77 -3.27
C MET A 317 -14.20 0.31 -3.51
N GLU A 318 -14.66 1.56 -3.59
CA GLU A 318 -13.79 2.73 -3.60
C GLU A 318 -13.74 3.38 -2.21
N LEU A 319 -12.54 3.64 -1.72
CA LEU A 319 -12.29 4.30 -0.45
C LEU A 319 -11.94 5.77 -0.67
N GLU A 320 -12.52 6.63 0.17
CA GLU A 320 -12.37 8.08 0.06
C GLU A 320 -10.90 8.50 0.16
N THR A 321 -10.50 9.43 -0.71
CA THR A 321 -9.21 10.13 -0.66
C THR A 321 -9.39 11.54 -0.10
N ARG A 322 -8.32 12.13 0.46
CA ARG A 322 -8.36 13.47 1.05
C ARG A 322 -7.23 14.34 0.55
N LEU A 323 -7.55 15.54 0.10
CA LEU A 323 -6.55 16.57 -0.17
C LEU A 323 -5.90 17.02 1.15
N VAL A 324 -4.57 17.05 1.16
CA VAL A 324 -3.73 17.51 2.26
C VAL A 324 -2.92 18.70 1.76
N VAL A 325 -3.40 19.90 2.05
CA VAL A 325 -2.73 21.15 1.67
C VAL A 325 -1.54 21.39 2.59
N ARG A 326 -0.38 21.71 1.97
CA ARG A 326 0.87 22.06 2.66
C ARG A 326 1.52 23.26 1.97
N GLU A 327 2.85 23.37 2.03
CA GLU A 327 3.55 24.58 1.59
C GLU A 327 3.91 24.62 0.08
N SER A 328 3.79 23.50 -0.65
CA SER A 328 4.22 23.43 -2.05
C SER A 328 3.21 23.99 -3.06
N THR A 329 2.07 24.48 -2.60
CA THR A 329 1.07 25.18 -3.42
C THR A 329 0.74 26.54 -2.83
N GLY A 330 0.63 27.55 -3.67
CA GLY A 330 0.34 28.93 -3.33
C GLY A 330 -0.44 29.65 -4.44
N PRO A 331 -0.76 30.95 -4.27
CA PRO A 331 -1.42 31.73 -5.32
C PRO A 331 -0.64 31.69 -6.63
N ALA A 332 -1.37 31.70 -7.76
CA ALA A 332 -0.73 31.78 -9.07
C ALA A 332 0.14 33.05 -9.18
N PRO A 333 1.36 32.94 -9.75
CA PRO A 333 2.20 34.10 -9.98
C PRO A 333 1.44 35.17 -10.78
N ALA A 334 1.62 36.45 -10.42
CA ALA A 334 1.06 37.53 -11.20
C ALA A 334 1.54 37.40 -12.66
N SER A 335 0.60 37.48 -13.61
CA SER A 335 0.94 37.49 -15.04
C SER A 335 1.81 38.70 -15.31
N GLY A 336 3.12 38.48 -15.52
CA GLY A 336 4.04 39.52 -15.96
C GLY A 336 3.86 39.84 -17.43
#